data_7fb0b4ce574744a903d16434ff77af4d
#
_entry.id   7fb0b4ce574744a903d16434ff77af4d
#
_cell.length_a   1.000
_cell.length_b   1.000
_cell.length_c   1.000
_cell.angle_alpha   90.00
_cell.angle_beta   90.00
_cell.angle_gamma   90.00
#
_symmetry.space_group_name_H-M   'P 1'
#
loop_
_entity.id
_entity.type
_entity.pdbx_description
1 polymer ?
#
loop_
_entity_poly.entity_id
_entity_poly.type
_entity_poly.pdbx_seq_one_letter_code
_entity_poly.pdbx_strand_id
1 'polypeptide(L)'
;MKRLLLSTLFLLFAVAAFAQKGAVSGTVLDADTGESVAGAVLEVAPVGTPDQKQYFTSGYKGAVAIPSLPYGEYRLTVSFLGYNNYETTFRVAAGKQNIGRIELKPGV
;
A
#
# COMPACT_ATOMS: atom_id res chain seq x y z
N MET A 1 -36.47 11.43 -23.27
CA MET A 1 -35.89 12.22 -22.19
C MET A 1 -35.51 11.38 -20.98
N LYS A 2 -36.35 10.44 -20.52
CA LYS A 2 -36.03 9.57 -19.37
C LYS A 2 -34.74 8.73 -19.56
N ARG A 3 -34.46 8.30 -20.78
CA ARG A 3 -33.26 7.49 -21.09
C ARG A 3 -31.97 8.27 -20.95
N LEU A 4 -31.96 9.54 -21.30
CA LEU A 4 -30.80 10.43 -21.18
C LEU A 4 -30.44 10.71 -19.72
N LEU A 5 -31.44 10.89 -18.86
CA LEU A 5 -31.24 11.13 -17.43
C LEU A 5 -30.64 9.90 -16.74
N LEU A 6 -31.10 8.70 -17.08
CA LEU A 6 -30.57 7.45 -16.53
C LEU A 6 -29.12 7.21 -16.95
N SER A 7 -28.77 7.49 -18.21
CA SER A 7 -27.39 7.34 -18.69
C SER A 7 -26.44 8.31 -17.99
N THR A 8 -26.85 9.55 -17.77
CA THR A 8 -26.03 10.55 -17.06
C THR A 8 -25.81 10.15 -15.61
N LEU A 9 -26.83 9.63 -14.93
CA LEU A 9 -26.72 9.18 -13.54
C LEU A 9 -25.76 7.99 -13.43
N PHE A 10 -25.83 7.04 -14.36
CA PHE A 10 -24.95 5.88 -14.39
C PHE A 10 -23.48 6.27 -14.57
N LEU A 11 -23.19 7.23 -15.46
CA LEU A 11 -21.84 7.74 -15.68
C LEU A 11 -21.27 8.42 -14.43
N LEU A 12 -22.06 9.23 -13.74
CA LEU A 12 -21.64 9.87 -12.50
C LEU A 12 -21.30 8.85 -11.42
N PHE A 13 -22.08 7.79 -11.30
CA PHE A 13 -21.85 6.72 -10.35
C PHE A 13 -20.55 5.96 -10.65
N ALA A 14 -20.27 5.66 -11.92
CA ALA A 14 -19.06 4.98 -12.35
C ALA A 14 -17.79 5.81 -12.06
N VAL A 15 -17.83 7.12 -12.31
CA VAL A 15 -16.72 8.04 -12.00
C VAL A 15 -16.45 8.08 -10.50
N ALA A 16 -17.48 8.13 -9.67
CA ALA A 16 -17.33 8.11 -8.22
C ALA A 16 -16.66 6.82 -7.72
N ALA A 17 -16.97 5.67 -8.33
CA ALA A 17 -16.37 4.38 -7.95
C ALA A 17 -14.86 4.35 -8.24
N PHE A 18 -14.38 5.00 -9.32
CA PHE A 18 -12.95 5.04 -9.66
C PHE A 18 -12.16 6.07 -8.84
N ALA A 19 -12.85 6.96 -8.14
CA ALA A 19 -12.19 8.02 -7.36
C ALA A 19 -11.81 7.59 -5.95
N GLN A 20 -12.18 6.37 -5.51
CA GLN A 20 -11.93 5.91 -4.14
C GLN A 20 -10.48 5.51 -3.97
N LYS A 21 -9.79 6.22 -3.07
CA LYS A 21 -8.40 5.99 -2.72
C LYS A 21 -8.22 6.10 -1.21
N GLY A 22 -7.21 5.40 -0.70
CA GLY A 22 -6.87 5.45 0.71
C GLY A 22 -5.39 5.68 0.93
N ALA A 23 -5.05 6.30 2.07
CA ALA A 23 -3.69 6.42 2.54
C ALA A 23 -3.32 5.18 3.37
N VAL A 24 -2.08 4.73 3.22
CA VAL A 24 -1.58 3.54 3.93
C VAL A 24 -0.46 3.95 4.86
N SER A 25 -0.52 3.46 6.10
CA SER A 25 0.50 3.71 7.12
C SER A 25 0.98 2.40 7.74
N GLY A 26 2.17 2.43 8.29
CA GLY A 26 2.76 1.28 8.98
C GLY A 26 4.12 1.65 9.54
N THR A 27 4.83 0.66 10.07
CA THR A 27 6.15 0.86 10.66
C THR A 27 7.06 -0.32 10.32
N VAL A 28 8.26 -0.04 9.85
CA VAL A 28 9.27 -1.07 9.57
C VAL A 28 10.22 -1.19 10.74
N LEU A 29 10.38 -2.40 11.26
CA LEU A 29 11.18 -2.70 12.45
C LEU A 29 12.10 -3.90 12.18
N ASP A 30 13.20 -3.96 12.96
CA ASP A 30 14.02 -5.17 13.07
C ASP A 30 13.26 -6.18 13.95
N ALA A 31 13.08 -7.40 13.46
CA ALA A 31 12.31 -8.43 14.17
C ALA A 31 12.99 -8.89 15.46
N ASP A 32 14.32 -8.83 15.53
CA ASP A 32 15.07 -9.31 16.69
C ASP A 32 15.23 -8.25 17.77
N THR A 33 15.47 -7.01 17.39
CA THR A 33 15.77 -5.92 18.33
C THR A 33 14.59 -5.00 18.60
N GLY A 34 13.62 -4.96 17.69
CA GLY A 34 12.52 -4.00 17.74
C GLY A 34 12.91 -2.59 17.31
N GLU A 35 14.15 -2.38 16.88
CA GLU A 35 14.58 -1.07 16.41
C GLU A 35 13.94 -0.74 15.07
N SER A 36 13.62 0.55 14.87
CA SER A 36 13.03 1.00 13.65
C SER A 36 14.04 1.00 12.50
N VAL A 37 13.55 0.72 11.28
CA VAL A 37 14.38 0.68 10.07
C VAL A 37 13.92 1.80 9.12
N ALA A 38 14.76 2.81 8.99
CA ALA A 38 14.55 3.90 8.04
C ALA A 38 15.28 3.57 6.73
N GLY A 39 14.69 3.95 5.60
CA GLY A 39 15.29 3.73 4.29
C GLY A 39 15.01 2.36 3.67
N ALA A 40 14.17 1.54 4.28
CA ALA A 40 13.74 0.29 3.67
C ALA A 40 12.91 0.57 2.41
N VAL A 41 13.10 -0.23 1.38
CA VAL A 41 12.37 -0.08 0.11
C VAL A 41 11.10 -0.92 0.16
N LEU A 42 9.98 -0.27 -0.09
CA LEU A 42 8.68 -0.92 -0.17
C LEU A 42 8.21 -0.95 -1.63
N GLU A 43 8.12 -2.15 -2.18
CA GLU A 43 7.58 -2.37 -3.51
C GLU A 43 6.12 -2.75 -3.38
N VAL A 44 5.24 -1.99 -4.00
CA VAL A 44 3.79 -2.18 -3.92
C VAL A 44 3.24 -2.38 -5.33
N ALA A 45 2.49 -3.46 -5.53
CA ALA A 45 1.87 -3.75 -6.82
C ALA A 45 0.47 -4.31 -6.62
N PRO A 46 -0.50 -3.90 -7.45
CA PRO A 46 -1.83 -4.52 -7.42
C PRO A 46 -1.74 -6.01 -7.72
N VAL A 47 -2.48 -6.83 -6.99
CA VAL A 47 -2.47 -8.29 -7.19
C VAL A 47 -2.90 -8.66 -8.61
N GLY A 48 -3.88 -7.93 -9.17
CA GLY A 48 -4.37 -8.17 -10.52
C GLY A 48 -3.46 -7.66 -11.65
N THR A 49 -2.54 -6.76 -11.35
CA THR A 49 -1.60 -6.18 -12.32
C THR A 49 -0.20 -6.07 -11.71
N PRO A 50 0.49 -7.22 -11.49
CA PRO A 50 1.75 -7.23 -10.73
C PRO A 50 2.90 -6.49 -11.39
N ASP A 51 2.78 -6.13 -12.66
CA ASP A 51 3.78 -5.33 -13.38
C ASP A 51 3.69 -3.84 -13.07
N GLN A 52 2.58 -3.38 -12.50
CA GLN A 52 2.37 -1.98 -12.14
C GLN A 52 2.93 -1.70 -10.74
N LYS A 53 4.24 -1.71 -10.64
CA LYS A 53 4.94 -1.55 -9.37
C LYS A 53 5.15 -0.09 -9.02
N GLN A 54 4.96 0.24 -7.74
CA GLN A 54 5.32 1.53 -7.17
C GLN A 54 6.29 1.29 -6.03
N TYR A 55 7.18 2.26 -5.81
CA TYR A 55 8.21 2.15 -4.78
C TYR A 55 8.12 3.29 -3.79
N PHE A 56 8.25 2.94 -2.52
CA PHE A 56 8.27 3.88 -1.42
C PHE A 56 9.43 3.52 -0.49
N THR A 57 9.80 4.42 0.40
CA THR A 57 10.83 4.15 1.39
C THR A 57 10.30 4.47 2.78
N SER A 58 10.70 3.67 3.78
CA SER A 58 10.40 3.99 5.17
C SER A 58 11.20 5.21 5.59
N GLY A 59 10.55 6.07 6.35
CA GLY A 59 11.14 7.33 6.81
C GLY A 59 11.62 7.26 8.25
N TYR A 60 11.64 8.41 8.89
CA TYR A 60 12.07 8.57 10.27
C TYR A 60 11.30 7.63 11.19
N LYS A 61 12.01 6.95 12.08
CA LYS A 61 11.46 5.92 12.98
C LYS A 61 10.76 4.77 12.26
N GLY A 62 11.17 4.48 11.03
CA GLY A 62 10.60 3.39 10.25
C GLY A 62 9.20 3.66 9.69
N ALA A 63 8.76 4.91 9.72
CA ALA A 63 7.41 5.25 9.32
C ALA A 63 7.15 4.95 7.84
N VAL A 64 6.06 4.26 7.57
CA VAL A 64 5.55 4.01 6.21
C VAL A 64 4.39 4.95 5.98
N ALA A 65 4.47 5.75 4.91
CA ALA A 65 3.41 6.67 4.54
C ALA A 65 3.22 6.62 3.03
N ILE A 66 2.20 5.91 2.60
CA ILE A 66 1.79 5.86 1.19
C ILE A 66 0.57 6.76 1.06
N PRO A 67 0.69 7.91 0.39
CA PRO A 67 -0.34 8.94 0.48
C PRO A 67 -1.66 8.58 -0.17
N SER A 68 -1.63 7.77 -1.23
CA SER A 68 -2.86 7.49 -1.97
C SER A 68 -2.70 6.23 -2.82
N LEU A 69 -3.54 5.24 -2.57
CA LEU A 69 -3.68 4.06 -3.42
C LEU A 69 -5.16 3.81 -3.70
N PRO A 70 -5.52 3.46 -4.94
CA PRO A 70 -6.90 3.04 -5.24
C PRO A 70 -7.32 1.86 -4.35
N TYR A 71 -8.59 1.76 -4.04
CA TYR A 71 -9.10 0.61 -3.30
C TYR A 71 -8.79 -0.67 -4.06
N GLY A 72 -8.39 -1.70 -3.33
CA GLY A 72 -8.03 -2.99 -3.92
C GLY A 72 -7.02 -3.74 -3.07
N GLU A 73 -6.57 -4.85 -3.61
CA GLU A 73 -5.61 -5.74 -2.96
C GLU A 73 -4.24 -5.56 -3.58
N TYR A 74 -3.21 -5.49 -2.73
CA TYR A 74 -1.83 -5.19 -3.13
C TYR A 74 -0.87 -6.19 -2.55
N ARG A 75 0.17 -6.47 -3.31
CA ARG A 75 1.33 -7.22 -2.83
C ARG A 75 2.40 -6.23 -2.38
N LEU A 76 2.96 -6.46 -1.20
CA LEU A 76 4.01 -5.65 -0.61
C LEU A 76 5.27 -6.48 -0.46
N THR A 77 6.37 -5.98 -0.98
CA THR A 77 7.70 -6.56 -0.75
C THR A 77 8.58 -5.49 -0.12
N VAL A 78 9.12 -5.78 1.05
CA VAL A 78 10.01 -4.84 1.77
C VAL A 78 11.41 -5.41 1.79
N SER A 79 12.38 -4.59 1.41
CA SER A 79 13.79 -4.98 1.37
C SER A 79 14.68 -3.91 2.00
N PHE A 80 15.73 -4.37 2.67
CA PHE A 80 16.76 -3.51 3.20
C PHE A 80 18.07 -4.30 3.32
N LEU A 81 19.18 -3.62 3.13
CA LEU A 81 20.51 -4.26 3.18
C LEU A 81 20.75 -4.93 4.53
N GLY A 82 21.11 -6.21 4.52
CA GLY A 82 21.33 -6.99 5.74
C GLY A 82 20.11 -7.72 6.25
N TYR A 83 18.97 -7.63 5.55
CA TYR A 83 17.73 -8.28 5.96
C TYR A 83 17.18 -9.17 4.84
N ASN A 84 16.46 -10.20 5.23
CA ASN A 84 15.68 -10.98 4.29
C ASN A 84 14.49 -10.16 3.80
N ASN A 85 14.10 -10.37 2.54
CA ASN A 85 12.92 -9.71 1.99
C ASN A 85 11.67 -10.17 2.73
N TYR A 86 10.80 -9.21 3.01
CA TYR A 86 9.50 -9.47 3.63
C TYR A 86 8.41 -9.33 2.56
N GLU A 87 7.56 -10.33 2.44
CA GLU A 87 6.46 -10.30 1.47
C GLU A 87 5.13 -10.53 2.18
N THR A 88 4.14 -9.74 1.82
CA THR A 88 2.77 -9.88 2.32
C THR A 88 1.79 -9.29 1.32
N THR A 89 0.52 -9.45 1.60
CA THR A 89 -0.55 -8.75 0.88
C THR A 89 -1.31 -7.87 1.86
N PHE A 90 -1.90 -6.79 1.37
CA PHE A 90 -2.77 -5.93 2.16
C PHE A 90 -3.89 -5.40 1.28
N ARG A 91 -4.96 -4.95 1.92
CA ARG A 91 -6.13 -4.44 1.24
C ARG A 91 -6.36 -2.98 1.60
N VAL A 92 -6.60 -2.16 0.60
CA VAL A 92 -7.05 -0.77 0.79
C VAL A 92 -8.55 -0.74 0.57
N ALA A 93 -9.30 -0.48 1.64
CA ALA A 93 -10.77 -0.50 1.62
C ALA A 93 -11.36 0.68 2.40
N ALA A 94 -10.51 1.60 2.87
CA ALA A 94 -10.92 2.77 3.64
C ALA A 94 -10.00 3.94 3.32
N GLY A 95 -10.43 5.15 3.65
CA GLY A 95 -9.62 6.37 3.42
C GLY A 95 -8.29 6.37 4.14
N LYS A 96 -8.20 5.64 5.26
CA LYS A 96 -6.96 5.41 6.01
C LYS A 96 -6.86 3.93 6.34
N GLN A 97 -5.72 3.34 6.01
CA GLN A 97 -5.45 1.93 6.21
C GLN A 97 -4.13 1.77 6.94
N ASN A 98 -4.18 1.14 8.12
CA ASN A 98 -2.96 0.86 8.89
C ASN A 98 -2.59 -0.61 8.69
N ILE A 99 -1.43 -0.86 8.08
CA ILE A 99 -0.96 -2.23 7.83
C ILE A 99 -0.09 -2.76 8.99
N GLY A 100 0.12 -1.95 10.02
CA GLY A 100 0.77 -2.38 11.24
C GLY A 100 2.28 -2.44 11.16
N ARG A 101 2.85 -3.37 11.91
CA ARG A 101 4.28 -3.56 12.04
C ARG A 101 4.79 -4.51 10.96
N ILE A 102 5.83 -4.06 10.25
CA ILE A 102 6.55 -4.87 9.26
C ILE A 102 7.88 -5.24 9.92
N GLU A 103 8.01 -6.49 10.32
CA GLU A 103 9.19 -6.96 11.03
C GLU A 103 10.15 -7.65 10.05
N LEU A 104 11.31 -7.01 9.84
CA LEU A 104 12.34 -7.56 8.96
C LEU A 104 13.28 -8.45 9.77
N LYS A 105 13.55 -9.64 9.26
CA LYS A 105 14.51 -10.56 9.88
C LYS A 105 15.90 -10.36 9.30
N PRO A 106 16.93 -10.19 10.16
CA PRO A 106 18.29 -10.13 9.67
C PRO A 106 18.65 -11.35 8.82
N GLY A 107 19.27 -11.09 7.68
CA GLY A 107 19.74 -12.11 6.76
C GLY A 107 21.25 -12.24 6.79
N VAL A 108 21.76 -13.30 6.21
CA VAL A 108 23.19 -13.55 6.12
C VAL A 108 23.78 -12.89 4.88
#